data_4b038ddf26d8ae335c0ee29e5c2151df
#
_entry.id   4b038ddf26d8ae335c0ee29e5c2151df
#
_cell.length_a   1.000
_cell.length_b   1.000
_cell.length_c   1.000
_cell.angle_alpha   90.00
_cell.angle_beta   90.00
_cell.angle_gamma   90.00
#
_symmetry.space_group_name_H-M   'P 1'
#
loop_
_entity.id
_entity.type
_entity.pdbx_description
1 polymer ?
#
loop_
_entity_poly.entity_id
_entity_poly.type
_entity_poly.pdbx_seq_one_letter_code
_entity_poly.pdbx_strand_id
1 'polypeptide(L)'
;MNADLVICASGLQTDETPLEGVDMARTPRGFVAVDPVSFRTSVPGLYAAGDIANGPSLIARAIGHGRQAAIAVHKALSGMDPAENLDIWIDETGRVREEHVPALPAPHVVAFKEIMHADYHEHAARQILPPAA
;
A
#
# COMPACT_ATOMS: atom_id res chain seq x y z
N MET A 1 33.65 -7.90 24.47
CA MET A 1 33.21 -8.87 23.48
C MET A 1 34.10 -8.65 22.26
N ASN A 2 34.87 -9.63 21.85
CA ASN A 2 35.70 -9.56 20.64
C ASN A 2 34.94 -10.21 19.49
N ALA A 3 34.93 -9.57 18.34
CA ALA A 3 34.31 -10.07 17.12
C ALA A 3 35.24 -9.89 15.95
N ASP A 4 35.33 -10.89 15.08
CA ASP A 4 36.21 -10.87 13.88
C ASP A 4 35.52 -10.11 12.73
N LEU A 5 34.19 -9.97 12.77
CA LEU A 5 33.40 -9.25 11.77
C LEU A 5 32.17 -8.64 12.43
N VAL A 6 31.87 -7.40 12.07
CA VAL A 6 30.64 -6.72 12.46
C VAL A 6 29.87 -6.35 11.19
N ILE A 7 28.62 -6.81 11.10
CA ILE A 7 27.73 -6.51 9.98
C ILE A 7 26.65 -5.52 10.49
N CYS A 8 26.62 -4.33 9.89
CA CYS A 8 25.56 -3.35 10.15
C CYS A 8 24.35 -3.64 9.26
N ALA A 9 23.23 -4.02 9.86
CA ALA A 9 21.95 -4.26 9.20
C ALA A 9 20.88 -3.38 9.86
N SER A 10 21.14 -2.06 9.95
CA SER A 10 20.34 -1.09 10.71
C SER A 10 19.09 -0.60 10.00
N GLY A 11 18.76 -1.15 8.81
CA GLY A 11 17.61 -0.76 8.00
C GLY A 11 17.95 0.26 6.91
N LEU A 12 16.90 0.71 6.23
CA LEU A 12 16.97 1.69 5.16
C LEU A 12 16.33 3.01 5.63
N GLN A 13 16.83 4.11 5.09
CA GLN A 13 16.24 5.43 5.25
C GLN A 13 15.79 5.92 3.88
N THR A 14 14.66 6.63 3.85
CA THR A 14 14.13 7.23 2.61
C THR A 14 15.06 8.36 2.17
N ASP A 15 15.44 8.38 0.90
CA ASP A 15 16.13 9.51 0.29
C ASP A 15 15.11 10.62 0.01
N GLU A 16 15.25 11.75 0.69
CA GLU A 16 14.37 12.90 0.56
C GLU A 16 14.99 14.03 -0.25
N THR A 17 16.18 13.84 -0.81
CA THR A 17 16.86 14.83 -1.67
C THR A 17 15.94 15.42 -2.75
N PRO A 18 15.06 14.64 -3.42
CA PRO A 18 14.13 15.18 -4.41
C PRO A 18 13.08 16.15 -3.84
N LEU A 19 12.93 16.20 -2.52
CA LEU A 19 11.94 17.03 -1.81
C LEU A 19 12.58 18.25 -1.12
N GLU A 20 13.89 18.44 -1.29
CA GLU A 20 14.59 19.59 -0.73
C GLU A 20 13.97 20.92 -1.20
N GLY A 21 13.68 21.80 -0.24
CA GLY A 21 13.04 23.10 -0.51
C GLY A 21 11.52 23.06 -0.68
N VAL A 22 10.91 21.89 -0.62
CA VAL A 22 9.44 21.77 -0.64
C VAL A 22 8.92 21.77 0.79
N ASP A 23 8.22 22.85 1.17
CA ASP A 23 7.56 22.94 2.47
C ASP A 23 6.26 22.12 2.47
N MET A 24 6.27 20.99 3.15
CA MET A 24 5.12 20.09 3.24
C MET A 24 4.91 19.57 4.66
N ALA A 25 3.66 19.28 4.99
CA ALA A 25 3.29 18.71 6.28
C ALA A 25 3.93 17.33 6.48
N ARG A 26 4.36 17.08 7.71
CA ARG A 26 4.98 15.83 8.14
C ARG A 26 4.21 15.19 9.27
N THR A 27 4.24 13.88 9.32
CA THR A 27 3.74 13.12 10.46
C THR A 27 4.64 13.33 11.68
N PRO A 28 4.19 13.03 12.90
CA PRO A 28 5.05 13.08 14.11
C PRO A 28 6.29 12.19 14.02
N ARG A 29 6.29 11.21 13.13
CA ARG A 29 7.42 10.30 12.86
C ARG A 29 8.36 10.81 11.77
N GLY A 30 8.12 12.00 11.20
CA GLY A 30 8.94 12.65 10.18
C GLY A 30 8.60 12.29 8.73
N PHE A 31 7.69 11.36 8.48
CA PHE A 31 7.27 10.98 7.11
C PHE A 31 6.37 12.05 6.48
N VAL A 32 6.27 12.06 5.16
CA VAL A 32 5.34 12.94 4.45
C VAL A 32 3.91 12.65 4.87
N ALA A 33 3.19 13.67 5.36
CA ALA A 33 1.79 13.53 5.72
C ALA A 33 0.93 13.49 4.46
N VAL A 34 0.09 12.46 4.35
CA VAL A 34 -0.84 12.27 3.24
C VAL A 34 -2.25 12.01 3.77
N ASP A 35 -3.23 12.41 3.00
CA ASP A 35 -4.60 11.94 3.20
C ASP A 35 -4.68 10.44 2.89
N PRO A 36 -5.25 9.61 3.77
CA PRO A 36 -5.21 8.15 3.62
C PRO A 36 -6.04 7.61 2.46
N VAL A 37 -6.96 8.39 1.91
CA VAL A 37 -7.83 7.98 0.80
C VAL A 37 -7.32 8.52 -0.52
N SER A 38 -6.98 9.81 -0.57
CA SER A 38 -6.59 10.48 -1.80
C SER A 38 -5.09 10.51 -2.05
N PHE A 39 -4.26 10.12 -1.07
CA PHE A 39 -2.79 10.18 -1.12
C PHE A 39 -2.22 11.58 -1.38
N ARG A 40 -3.04 12.63 -1.21
CA ARG A 40 -2.62 14.02 -1.37
C ARG A 40 -1.76 14.45 -0.20
N THR A 41 -0.70 15.20 -0.52
CA THR A 41 0.08 15.92 0.47
C THR A 41 -0.56 17.29 0.78
N SER A 42 0.06 18.06 1.67
CA SER A 42 -0.31 19.47 1.90
C SER A 42 0.00 20.38 0.71
N VAL A 43 0.79 19.92 -0.25
CA VAL A 43 1.16 20.69 -1.45
C VAL A 43 0.20 20.33 -2.58
N PRO A 44 -0.53 21.30 -3.17
CA PRO A 44 -1.45 21.05 -4.26
C PRO A 44 -0.79 20.34 -5.45
N GLY A 45 -1.42 19.28 -5.95
CA GLY A 45 -0.93 18.49 -7.08
C GLY A 45 0.19 17.51 -6.74
N LEU A 46 0.67 17.48 -5.50
CA LEU A 46 1.68 16.53 -5.04
C LEU A 46 1.03 15.39 -4.26
N TYR A 47 1.38 14.17 -4.61
CA TYR A 47 0.93 12.94 -3.98
C TYR A 47 2.14 12.15 -3.48
N ALA A 48 1.97 11.39 -2.41
CA ALA A 48 3.03 10.54 -1.90
C ALA A 48 2.48 9.18 -1.44
N ALA A 49 3.26 8.13 -1.67
CA ALA A 49 2.90 6.77 -1.29
C ALA A 49 4.15 5.93 -0.98
N GLY A 50 3.96 4.74 -0.44
CA GLY A 50 5.07 3.86 -0.06
C GLY A 50 5.81 4.33 1.19
N ASP A 51 7.10 4.05 1.24
CA ASP A 51 7.91 4.25 2.45
C ASP A 51 8.08 5.72 2.83
N ILE A 52 8.05 6.63 1.87
CA ILE A 52 8.14 8.08 2.13
C ILE A 52 6.96 8.61 2.97
N ALA A 53 5.80 8.00 2.83
CA ALA A 53 4.58 8.37 3.56
C ALA A 53 4.35 7.52 4.83
N ASN A 54 4.76 6.26 4.82
CA ASN A 54 4.44 5.30 5.88
C ASN A 54 5.66 4.83 6.69
N GLY A 55 6.85 5.15 6.24
CA GLY A 55 8.11 4.61 6.75
C GLY A 55 8.46 3.26 6.11
N PRO A 56 9.69 2.75 6.39
CA PRO A 56 10.18 1.50 5.83
C PRO A 56 9.20 0.36 6.05
N SER A 57 8.86 -0.36 4.97
CA SER A 57 7.84 -1.40 4.98
C SER A 57 8.22 -2.58 4.07
N LEU A 58 7.31 -3.55 3.93
CA LEU A 58 7.47 -4.65 2.99
C LEU A 58 7.28 -4.15 1.55
N ILE A 59 8.06 -4.69 0.61
CA ILE A 59 8.00 -4.38 -0.83
C ILE A 59 6.56 -4.50 -1.35
N ALA A 60 5.85 -5.58 -0.99
CA ALA A 60 4.47 -5.79 -1.40
C ALA A 60 3.53 -4.66 -0.92
N ARG A 61 3.78 -4.12 0.28
CA ARG A 61 3.01 -3.00 0.81
C ARG A 61 3.30 -1.70 0.06
N ALA A 62 4.56 -1.43 -0.24
CA ALA A 62 4.97 -0.26 -1.00
C ALA A 62 4.36 -0.27 -2.43
N ILE A 63 4.37 -1.44 -3.10
CA ILE A 63 3.72 -1.64 -4.40
C ILE A 63 2.21 -1.40 -4.31
N GLY A 64 1.54 -1.99 -3.30
CA GLY A 64 0.11 -1.79 -3.07
C GLY A 64 -0.27 -0.32 -2.87
N HIS A 65 0.52 0.42 -2.08
CA HIS A 65 0.32 1.86 -1.89
C HIS A 65 0.53 2.65 -3.18
N GLY A 66 1.55 2.32 -3.97
CA GLY A 66 1.79 2.96 -5.27
C GLY A 66 0.60 2.77 -6.21
N ARG A 67 0.03 1.56 -6.27
CA ARG A 67 -1.16 1.27 -7.05
C ARG A 67 -2.38 2.07 -6.58
N GLN A 68 -2.64 2.11 -5.29
CA GLN A 68 -3.75 2.88 -4.72
C GLN A 68 -3.59 4.38 -4.97
N ALA A 69 -2.38 4.92 -4.84
CA ALA A 69 -2.10 6.30 -5.16
C ALA A 69 -2.33 6.61 -6.64
N ALA A 70 -1.94 5.72 -7.56
CA ALA A 70 -2.20 5.88 -9.00
C ALA A 70 -3.71 5.93 -9.30
N ILE A 71 -4.51 5.06 -8.67
CA ILE A 71 -5.97 5.09 -8.77
C ILE A 71 -6.53 6.41 -8.23
N ALA A 72 -6.05 6.88 -7.09
CA ALA A 72 -6.50 8.13 -6.49
C ALA A 72 -6.17 9.35 -7.38
N VAL A 73 -4.98 9.38 -7.98
CA VAL A 73 -4.57 10.42 -8.94
C VAL A 73 -5.47 10.38 -10.18
N HIS A 74 -5.73 9.19 -10.72
CA HIS A 74 -6.59 9.02 -11.89
C HIS A 74 -8.01 9.55 -11.62
N LYS A 75 -8.61 9.16 -10.50
CA LYS A 75 -9.92 9.68 -10.07
C LYS A 75 -9.94 11.21 -9.96
N ALA A 76 -8.90 11.78 -9.33
CA ALA A 76 -8.78 13.21 -9.17
C ALA A 76 -8.69 13.96 -10.51
N LEU A 77 -7.96 13.42 -11.47
CA LEU A 77 -7.80 14.01 -12.81
C LEU A 77 -9.06 13.84 -13.67
N SER A 78 -9.80 12.75 -13.47
CA SER A 78 -11.05 12.45 -14.18
C SER A 78 -12.29 13.08 -13.54
N GLY A 79 -12.14 13.76 -12.39
CA GLY A 79 -13.28 14.34 -11.66
C GLY A 79 -14.22 13.31 -11.03
N MET A 80 -13.73 12.10 -10.78
CA MET A 80 -14.49 11.02 -10.15
C MET A 80 -14.56 11.18 -8.63
N ASP A 81 -15.56 10.55 -8.00
CA ASP A 81 -15.65 10.49 -6.54
C ASP A 81 -14.45 9.71 -5.96
N PRO A 82 -13.68 10.28 -5.01
CA PRO A 82 -12.60 9.56 -4.36
C PRO A 82 -13.03 8.24 -3.69
N ALA A 83 -14.27 8.16 -3.23
CA ALA A 83 -14.82 6.98 -2.55
C ALA A 83 -15.27 5.87 -3.52
N GLU A 84 -15.33 6.14 -4.83
CA GLU A 84 -15.73 5.16 -5.81
C GLU A 84 -14.75 3.98 -5.86
N ASN A 85 -15.26 2.76 -5.87
CA ASN A 85 -14.43 1.56 -6.01
C ASN A 85 -14.07 1.34 -7.48
N LEU A 86 -12.85 1.68 -7.82
CA LEU A 86 -12.31 1.59 -9.16
C LEU A 86 -11.06 0.73 -9.18
N ASP A 87 -10.99 -0.23 -10.09
CA ASP A 87 -9.78 -0.91 -10.47
C ASP A 87 -9.26 -0.37 -11.81
N ILE A 88 -7.95 -0.18 -11.93
CA ILE A 88 -7.29 0.35 -13.10
C ILE A 88 -6.13 -0.57 -13.48
N TRP A 89 -6.04 -0.93 -14.76
CA TRP A 89 -4.89 -1.67 -15.29
C TRP A 89 -4.55 -1.21 -16.71
N ILE A 90 -3.39 -1.60 -17.17
CA ILE A 90 -2.95 -1.37 -18.55
C ILE A 90 -3.13 -2.68 -19.31
N ASP A 91 -3.90 -2.66 -20.39
CA ASP A 91 -4.10 -3.83 -21.24
C ASP A 91 -2.88 -4.11 -22.15
N GLU A 92 -2.92 -5.23 -22.85
CA GLU A 92 -1.86 -5.67 -23.79
C GLU A 92 -1.55 -4.65 -24.89
N THR A 93 -2.46 -3.71 -25.15
CA THR A 93 -2.27 -2.63 -26.13
C THR A 93 -1.69 -1.36 -25.53
N GLY A 94 -1.39 -1.35 -24.24
CA GLY A 94 -0.89 -0.18 -23.51
C GLY A 94 -1.96 0.84 -23.15
N ARG A 95 -3.25 0.48 -23.26
CA ARG A 95 -4.36 1.37 -22.90
C ARG A 95 -4.77 1.18 -21.45
N VAL A 96 -5.10 2.28 -20.79
CA VAL A 96 -5.70 2.26 -19.46
C VAL A 96 -7.12 1.72 -19.56
N ARG A 97 -7.42 0.74 -18.72
CA ARG A 97 -8.76 0.17 -18.51
C ARG A 97 -9.22 0.45 -17.12
N GLU A 98 -10.51 0.63 -16.96
CA GLU A 98 -11.17 0.94 -15.71
C GLU A 98 -12.32 -0.06 -15.50
N GLU A 99 -12.49 -0.51 -14.26
CA GLU A 99 -13.61 -1.34 -13.87
C GLU A 99 -14.12 -0.89 -12.50
N HIS A 100 -15.44 -0.69 -12.40
CA HIS A 100 -16.10 -0.44 -11.14
C HIS A 100 -16.21 -1.76 -10.38
N VAL A 101 -15.46 -1.85 -9.29
CA VAL A 101 -15.43 -3.06 -8.47
C VAL A 101 -16.45 -2.90 -7.34
N PRO A 102 -17.38 -3.86 -7.15
CA PRO A 102 -18.28 -3.82 -6.02
C PRO A 102 -17.47 -3.79 -4.71
N ALA A 103 -17.98 -3.04 -3.72
CA ALA A 103 -17.35 -2.98 -2.41
C ALA A 103 -17.18 -4.41 -1.87
N LEU A 104 -15.94 -4.81 -1.62
CA LEU A 104 -15.69 -6.07 -0.94
C LEU A 104 -16.31 -5.99 0.46
N PRO A 105 -16.97 -7.07 0.93
CA PRO A 105 -17.39 -7.13 2.30
C PRO A 105 -16.18 -6.88 3.21
N ALA A 106 -16.40 -6.19 4.33
CA ALA A 106 -15.34 -5.91 5.28
C ALA A 106 -14.54 -7.20 5.56
N PRO A 107 -13.21 -7.17 5.51
CA PRO A 107 -12.41 -8.36 5.73
C PRO A 107 -12.78 -8.95 7.08
N HIS A 108 -13.11 -10.24 7.10
CA HIS A 108 -13.36 -10.96 8.34
C HIS A 108 -12.04 -11.04 9.10
N VAL A 109 -11.93 -10.24 10.16
CA VAL A 109 -10.76 -10.27 11.04
C VAL A 109 -10.89 -11.51 11.94
N VAL A 110 -10.20 -12.56 11.57
CA VAL A 110 -10.10 -13.77 12.40
C VAL A 110 -9.22 -13.45 13.61
N ALA A 111 -9.74 -13.65 14.82
CA ALA A 111 -8.95 -13.45 16.03
C ALA A 111 -7.79 -14.46 16.05
N PHE A 112 -6.62 -14.02 16.55
CA PHE A 112 -5.42 -14.87 16.59
C PHE A 112 -5.67 -16.23 17.27
N LYS A 113 -6.52 -16.26 18.30
CA LYS A 113 -6.95 -17.49 18.97
C LYS A 113 -7.69 -18.47 18.05
N GLU A 114 -8.42 -17.98 17.05
CA GLU A 114 -9.13 -18.81 16.06
C GLU A 114 -8.18 -19.40 15.03
N ILE A 115 -7.12 -18.62 14.68
CA ILE A 115 -6.04 -19.08 13.81
C ILE A 115 -5.26 -20.22 14.45
N MET A 116 -5.11 -20.20 15.77
CA MET A 116 -4.39 -21.23 16.54
C MET A 116 -5.25 -22.44 16.89
N HIS A 117 -6.51 -22.49 16.45
CA HIS A 117 -7.37 -23.65 16.65
C HIS A 117 -6.84 -24.88 15.88
N ALA A 118 -7.06 -26.09 16.44
CA ALA A 118 -6.56 -27.34 15.85
C ALA A 118 -7.00 -27.57 14.39
N ASP A 119 -8.15 -27.01 14.01
CA ASP A 119 -8.73 -27.18 12.67
C ASP A 119 -8.18 -26.18 11.64
N TYR A 120 -7.31 -25.24 12.05
CA TYR A 120 -6.79 -24.21 11.15
C TYR A 120 -6.09 -24.78 9.92
N HIS A 121 -5.27 -25.83 10.10
CA HIS A 121 -4.54 -26.46 9.00
C HIS A 121 -5.48 -27.11 7.99
N GLU A 122 -6.57 -27.71 8.43
CA GLU A 122 -7.56 -28.32 7.56
C GLU A 122 -8.38 -27.26 6.79
N HIS A 123 -8.74 -26.17 7.45
CA HIS A 123 -9.45 -25.05 6.83
C HIS A 123 -8.57 -24.29 5.83
N ALA A 124 -7.34 -24.01 6.17
CA ALA A 124 -6.38 -23.34 5.28
C ALA A 124 -6.07 -24.20 4.04
N ALA A 125 -5.93 -25.50 4.21
CA ALA A 125 -5.70 -26.42 3.09
C ALA A 125 -6.90 -26.46 2.12
N ARG A 126 -8.13 -26.38 2.63
CA ARG A 126 -9.34 -26.35 1.78
C ARG A 126 -9.50 -25.05 1.00
N GLN A 127 -8.96 -23.92 1.50
CA GLN A 127 -9.03 -22.62 0.82
C GLN A 127 -7.94 -22.43 -0.25
N ILE A 128 -6.83 -23.13 -0.14
CA ILE A 128 -5.67 -22.99 -1.04
C ILE A 128 -5.74 -23.96 -2.21
N LEU A 129 -6.43 -25.08 -2.07
CA LEU A 129 -6.59 -26.03 -3.16
C LEU A 129 -7.82 -25.68 -4.00
N PRO A 130 -7.68 -25.49 -5.33
CA PRO A 130 -8.83 -25.37 -6.20
C PRO A 130 -9.67 -26.65 -6.07
N PRO A 131 -11.02 -26.56 -6.21
CA PRO A 131 -11.86 -27.74 -6.21
C PRO A 131 -11.34 -28.72 -7.24
N ALA A 132 -11.19 -29.99 -6.84
CA ALA A 132 -10.80 -31.05 -7.75
C ALA A 132 -11.80 -31.09 -8.92
N ALA A 133 -11.27 -31.10 -10.12
CA ALA A 133 -12.04 -31.18 -11.36
C ALA A 133 -12.78 -32.50 -11.50
#